data_c83a045310f7b700d13e430527df146a
#
_entry.id   c83a045310f7b700d13e430527df146a
#
_cell.length_a   1.000
_cell.length_b   1.000
_cell.length_c   1.000
_cell.angle_alpha   90.00
_cell.angle_beta   90.00
_cell.angle_gamma   90.00
#
_symmetry.space_group_name_H-M   'P 1'
#
loop_
_entity.id
_entity.type
_entity.pdbx_description
1 polymer ?
#
loop_
_entity_poly.entity_id
_entity_poly.type
_entity_poly.pdbx_seq_one_letter_code
_entity_poly.pdbx_strand_id
1 'polypeptide(L)'
;INGTKYNLSSFGIATLSYFTAGDNEHGAFHIDGNADDSQTSGNTDKLRAAIASDPDTVVEFFSKLTTEVYNDLTKRMSRTNLSSAYTLYNDKQMNTEYSNYSTKISEWETKISEKEDYYYKKFSSMESALSKLNSQQSSLSNYFS
;
A
#
# COMPACT_ATOMS: atom_id res chain seq x y z
N ILE A 1 -13.56 -25.56 22.48
CA ILE A 1 -14.29 -26.81 22.30
C ILE A 1 -14.31 -27.52 23.67
N ASN A 2 -15.46 -27.89 24.17
CA ASN A 2 -15.63 -28.59 25.46
C ASN A 2 -14.85 -27.95 26.64
N GLY A 3 -14.79 -26.61 26.69
CA GLY A 3 -14.05 -25.89 27.73
C GLY A 3 -12.52 -25.81 27.52
N THR A 4 -11.98 -26.50 26.51
CA THR A 4 -10.57 -26.49 26.16
C THR A 4 -10.30 -25.48 25.03
N LYS A 5 -9.23 -24.69 25.17
CA LYS A 5 -8.76 -23.77 24.11
C LYS A 5 -7.80 -24.52 23.18
N TYR A 6 -8.12 -24.50 21.92
CA TYR A 6 -7.27 -25.03 20.86
C TYR A 6 -6.76 -23.91 19.96
N ASN A 7 -5.57 -24.08 19.42
CA ASN A 7 -4.98 -23.26 18.37
C ASN A 7 -4.31 -24.18 17.32
N LEU A 8 -3.83 -23.63 16.24
CA LEU A 8 -3.17 -24.42 15.19
C LEU A 8 -1.98 -25.23 15.73
N SER A 9 -1.20 -24.65 16.66
CA SER A 9 -0.03 -25.35 17.24
C SER A 9 -0.43 -26.52 18.16
N SER A 10 -1.68 -26.56 18.66
CA SER A 10 -2.22 -27.74 19.37
C SER A 10 -2.27 -28.96 18.45
N PHE A 11 -2.40 -28.73 17.15
CA PHE A 11 -2.40 -29.76 16.11
C PHE A 11 -1.06 -29.85 15.38
N GLY A 12 0.01 -29.27 15.92
CA GLY A 12 1.34 -29.29 15.28
C GLY A 12 1.44 -28.45 14.02
N ILE A 13 0.57 -27.44 13.86
CA ILE A 13 0.63 -26.51 12.74
C ILE A 13 1.14 -25.17 13.28
N ALA A 14 2.32 -24.76 12.86
CA ALA A 14 2.96 -23.53 13.33
C ALA A 14 3.85 -22.91 12.25
N THR A 15 4.19 -21.64 12.43
CA THR A 15 5.24 -21.00 11.63
C THR A 15 6.60 -21.27 12.25
N LEU A 16 7.65 -21.35 11.43
CA LEU A 16 9.00 -21.41 11.93
C LEU A 16 9.42 -20.09 12.58
N SER A 17 10.44 -20.16 13.44
CA SER A 17 11.07 -18.94 13.96
C SER A 17 11.66 -18.12 12.81
N TYR A 18 11.57 -16.80 12.92
CA TYR A 18 12.15 -15.88 11.93
C TYR A 18 13.64 -16.18 11.63
N PHE A 19 14.39 -16.65 12.63
CA PHE A 19 15.81 -16.94 12.51
C PHE A 19 16.12 -18.33 11.91
N THR A 20 15.15 -19.23 11.82
CA THR A 20 15.32 -20.60 11.30
C THR A 20 14.57 -20.83 10.00
N ALA A 21 13.63 -19.95 9.66
CA ALA A 21 12.91 -19.99 8.39
C ALA A 21 13.83 -19.58 7.23
N GLY A 22 13.71 -20.22 6.09
CA GLY A 22 14.35 -19.78 4.84
C GLY A 22 13.72 -18.48 4.33
N ASP A 23 14.42 -17.77 3.44
CA ASP A 23 14.01 -16.45 2.94
C ASP A 23 12.58 -16.41 2.37
N ASN A 24 12.11 -17.53 1.79
CA ASN A 24 10.78 -17.65 1.20
C ASN A 24 9.74 -18.32 2.14
N GLU A 25 10.13 -18.67 3.37
CA GLU A 25 9.31 -19.43 4.32
C GLU A 25 8.86 -18.59 5.52
N HIS A 26 9.25 -17.31 5.57
CA HIS A 26 8.82 -16.41 6.65
C HIS A 26 7.29 -16.28 6.69
N GLY A 27 6.70 -16.76 7.79
CA GLY A 27 5.26 -16.77 8.00
C GLY A 27 4.50 -17.92 7.32
N ALA A 28 5.19 -18.82 6.63
CA ALA A 28 4.57 -20.05 6.13
C ALA A 28 4.22 -21.01 7.28
N PHE A 29 3.11 -21.72 7.14
CA PHE A 29 2.72 -22.76 8.09
C PHE A 29 3.39 -24.07 7.74
N HIS A 30 3.95 -24.71 8.75
CA HIS A 30 4.57 -26.03 8.71
C HIS A 30 3.78 -27.00 9.55
N ILE A 31 3.78 -28.28 9.19
CA ILE A 31 3.10 -29.35 9.91
C ILE A 31 4.13 -30.24 10.54
N ASP A 32 4.07 -30.39 11.86
CA ASP A 32 4.95 -31.29 12.62
C ASP A 32 4.84 -32.75 12.09
N GLY A 33 5.99 -33.38 11.84
CA GLY A 33 6.05 -34.75 11.37
C GLY A 33 5.79 -34.93 9.86
N ASN A 34 5.73 -33.84 9.08
CA ASN A 34 5.65 -33.92 7.63
C ASN A 34 7.00 -34.42 7.05
N ALA A 35 7.00 -35.59 6.43
CA ALA A 35 8.21 -36.19 5.88
C ALA A 35 8.86 -35.38 4.75
N ASP A 36 8.08 -34.59 4.03
CA ASP A 36 8.53 -33.74 2.92
C ASP A 36 9.11 -32.39 3.38
N ASP A 37 8.98 -32.08 4.67
CA ASP A 37 9.47 -30.84 5.26
C ASP A 37 10.69 -31.13 6.15
N SER A 38 11.87 -30.77 5.66
CA SER A 38 13.14 -30.99 6.36
C SER A 38 13.23 -30.30 7.72
N GLN A 39 12.46 -29.24 7.96
CA GLN A 39 12.48 -28.46 9.20
C GLN A 39 11.62 -29.11 10.29
N THR A 40 10.58 -29.82 9.92
CA THR A 40 9.58 -30.36 10.85
C THR A 40 9.40 -31.87 10.79
N SER A 41 10.07 -32.57 9.85
CA SER A 41 9.97 -34.04 9.68
C SER A 41 10.38 -34.83 10.91
N GLY A 42 11.28 -34.30 11.75
CA GLY A 42 11.70 -34.93 13.00
C GLY A 42 10.75 -34.71 14.19
N ASN A 43 9.73 -33.87 14.04
CA ASN A 43 8.80 -33.55 15.10
C ASN A 43 7.71 -34.62 15.22
N THR A 44 7.05 -34.68 16.40
CA THR A 44 5.91 -35.59 16.59
C THR A 44 4.72 -35.12 15.77
N ASP A 45 4.17 -36.00 14.94
CA ASP A 45 2.96 -35.75 14.12
C ASP A 45 1.72 -35.65 15.03
N LYS A 46 1.49 -34.43 15.58
CA LYS A 46 0.36 -34.14 16.48
C LYS A 46 -0.97 -34.14 15.73
N LEU A 47 -0.99 -33.75 14.44
CA LEU A 47 -2.22 -33.73 13.67
C LEU A 47 -2.76 -35.14 13.47
N ARG A 48 -1.92 -36.06 13.03
CA ARG A 48 -2.28 -37.47 12.87
C ARG A 48 -2.71 -38.11 14.19
N ALA A 49 -1.98 -37.82 15.27
CA ALA A 49 -2.35 -38.30 16.60
C ALA A 49 -3.72 -37.78 17.07
N ALA A 50 -4.01 -36.50 16.85
CA ALA A 50 -5.30 -35.90 17.15
C ALA A 50 -6.44 -36.51 16.33
N ILE A 51 -6.25 -36.68 15.02
CA ILE A 51 -7.24 -37.33 14.13
C ILE A 51 -7.53 -38.76 14.58
N ALA A 52 -6.51 -39.50 15.01
CA ALA A 52 -6.68 -40.88 15.44
C ALA A 52 -7.37 -41.00 16.81
N SER A 53 -7.16 -40.04 17.72
CA SER A 53 -7.69 -40.07 19.08
C SER A 53 -9.07 -39.41 19.24
N ASP A 54 -9.29 -38.28 18.56
CA ASP A 54 -10.52 -37.48 18.67
C ASP A 54 -10.77 -36.71 17.37
N PRO A 55 -11.27 -37.39 16.31
CA PRO A 55 -11.54 -36.78 15.02
C PRO A 55 -12.62 -35.69 15.10
N ASP A 56 -13.60 -35.84 16.00
CA ASP A 56 -14.71 -34.89 16.12
C ASP A 56 -14.22 -33.52 16.57
N THR A 57 -13.32 -33.48 17.57
CA THR A 57 -12.69 -32.23 18.01
C THR A 57 -11.85 -31.60 16.89
N VAL A 58 -11.16 -32.39 16.08
CA VAL A 58 -10.37 -31.86 14.94
C VAL A 58 -11.31 -31.23 13.90
N VAL A 59 -12.36 -31.94 13.50
CA VAL A 59 -13.36 -31.46 12.53
C VAL A 59 -14.03 -30.19 13.05
N GLU A 60 -14.46 -30.17 14.32
CA GLU A 60 -15.09 -29.00 14.93
C GLU A 60 -14.14 -27.78 14.94
N PHE A 61 -12.87 -27.98 15.27
CA PHE A 61 -11.87 -26.92 15.28
C PHE A 61 -11.68 -26.30 13.91
N PHE A 62 -11.41 -27.12 12.89
CA PHE A 62 -11.19 -26.59 11.53
C PHE A 62 -12.45 -25.99 10.92
N SER A 63 -13.62 -26.54 11.20
CA SER A 63 -14.89 -25.96 10.75
C SER A 63 -15.12 -24.57 11.35
N LYS A 64 -14.89 -24.40 12.66
CA LYS A 64 -14.97 -23.09 13.33
C LYS A 64 -13.92 -22.12 12.80
N LEU A 65 -12.68 -22.55 12.67
CA LEU A 65 -11.59 -21.74 12.12
C LEU A 65 -11.94 -21.23 10.71
N THR A 66 -12.37 -22.10 9.83
CA THR A 66 -12.75 -21.74 8.46
C THR A 66 -13.92 -20.76 8.44
N THR A 67 -14.93 -20.98 9.29
CA THR A 67 -16.07 -20.08 9.42
C THR A 67 -15.66 -18.70 9.88
N GLU A 68 -14.79 -18.61 10.90
CA GLU A 68 -14.31 -17.32 11.42
C GLU A 68 -13.46 -16.58 10.37
N VAL A 69 -12.57 -17.30 9.68
CA VAL A 69 -11.78 -16.72 8.57
C VAL A 69 -12.69 -16.20 7.46
N TYR A 70 -13.70 -16.97 7.07
CA TYR A 70 -14.68 -16.56 6.05
C TYR A 70 -15.43 -15.29 6.49
N ASN A 71 -15.92 -15.27 7.73
CA ASN A 71 -16.65 -14.13 8.28
C ASN A 71 -15.76 -12.86 8.35
N ASP A 72 -14.52 -12.99 8.82
CA ASP A 72 -13.59 -11.85 8.90
C ASP A 72 -13.21 -11.33 7.51
N LEU A 73 -12.93 -12.21 6.56
CA LEU A 73 -12.69 -11.83 5.16
C LEU A 73 -13.90 -11.12 4.55
N THR A 74 -15.10 -11.70 4.71
CA THR A 74 -16.32 -11.10 4.20
C THR A 74 -16.57 -9.72 4.79
N LYS A 75 -16.33 -9.55 6.09
CA LYS A 75 -16.45 -8.27 6.78
C LYS A 75 -15.43 -7.24 6.26
N ARG A 76 -14.17 -7.64 6.11
CA ARG A 76 -13.09 -6.77 5.61
C ARG A 76 -13.27 -6.38 4.14
N MET A 77 -13.81 -7.30 3.35
CA MET A 77 -14.06 -7.10 1.91
C MET A 77 -15.46 -6.54 1.63
N SER A 78 -16.24 -6.23 2.65
CA SER A 78 -17.56 -5.62 2.46
C SER A 78 -17.45 -4.18 1.97
N ARG A 79 -18.43 -3.75 1.20
CA ARG A 79 -18.54 -2.37 0.72
C ARG A 79 -18.67 -1.40 1.89
N THR A 80 -17.87 -0.34 1.87
CA THR A 80 -17.94 0.77 2.82
C THR A 80 -18.11 2.11 2.08
N ASN A 81 -18.17 3.19 2.82
CA ASN A 81 -18.12 4.53 2.22
C ASN A 81 -16.76 4.85 1.58
N LEU A 82 -15.68 4.20 2.03
CA LEU A 82 -14.31 4.43 1.60
C LEU A 82 -13.81 3.39 0.60
N SER A 83 -14.42 2.18 0.57
CA SER A 83 -13.98 1.07 -0.27
C SER A 83 -15.13 0.42 -1.03
N SER A 84 -14.82 -0.14 -2.18
CA SER A 84 -15.69 -1.01 -2.96
C SER A 84 -15.76 -2.40 -2.34
N ALA A 85 -16.77 -3.21 -2.74
CA ALA A 85 -16.82 -4.61 -2.35
C ALA A 85 -15.60 -5.37 -2.94
N TYR A 86 -15.13 -6.37 -2.22
CA TYR A 86 -13.98 -7.22 -2.58
C TYR A 86 -12.64 -6.50 -2.70
N THR A 87 -12.50 -5.32 -2.08
CA THR A 87 -11.23 -4.61 -1.96
C THR A 87 -10.77 -4.58 -0.50
N LEU A 88 -9.45 -4.74 -0.30
CA LEU A 88 -8.80 -4.67 1.02
C LEU A 88 -8.25 -3.27 1.35
N TYR A 89 -8.41 -2.32 0.45
CA TYR A 89 -7.93 -0.94 0.58
C TYR A 89 -9.05 0.06 0.24
N ASN A 90 -8.85 1.29 0.63
CA ASN A 90 -9.83 2.37 0.47
C ASN A 90 -9.79 2.95 -0.96
N ASP A 91 -10.18 2.16 -1.96
CA ASP A 91 -10.12 2.51 -3.39
C ASP A 91 -10.92 3.78 -3.73
N LYS A 92 -12.08 3.98 -3.12
CA LYS A 92 -12.90 5.19 -3.35
C LYS A 92 -12.24 6.43 -2.77
N GLN A 93 -11.65 6.31 -1.57
CA GLN A 93 -10.90 7.41 -0.97
C GLN A 93 -9.68 7.74 -1.83
N MET A 94 -8.91 6.74 -2.27
CA MET A 94 -7.76 6.94 -3.15
C MET A 94 -8.15 7.63 -4.46
N ASN A 95 -9.25 7.24 -5.09
CA ASN A 95 -9.76 7.89 -6.30
C ASN A 95 -10.15 9.34 -6.06
N THR A 96 -10.77 9.63 -4.92
CA THR A 96 -11.11 11.01 -4.53
C THR A 96 -9.86 11.85 -4.32
N GLU A 97 -8.88 11.33 -3.60
CA GLU A 97 -7.60 12.01 -3.37
C GLU A 97 -6.83 12.23 -4.67
N TYR A 98 -6.76 11.22 -5.54
CA TYR A 98 -6.16 11.34 -6.86
C TYR A 98 -6.80 12.46 -7.70
N SER A 99 -8.13 12.52 -7.74
CA SER A 99 -8.86 13.57 -8.44
C SER A 99 -8.56 14.95 -7.87
N ASN A 100 -8.52 15.08 -6.52
CA ASN A 100 -8.20 16.33 -5.84
C ASN A 100 -6.76 16.79 -6.15
N TYR A 101 -5.79 15.86 -6.15
CA TYR A 101 -4.41 16.19 -6.50
C TYR A 101 -4.27 16.60 -7.96
N SER A 102 -4.95 15.92 -8.89
CA SER A 102 -4.97 16.27 -10.31
C SER A 102 -5.51 17.69 -10.52
N THR A 103 -6.60 18.05 -9.84
CA THR A 103 -7.14 19.41 -9.87
C THR A 103 -6.13 20.43 -9.35
N LYS A 104 -5.48 20.17 -8.22
CA LYS A 104 -4.45 21.06 -7.66
C LYS A 104 -3.26 21.23 -8.60
N ILE A 105 -2.83 20.17 -9.27
CA ILE A 105 -1.75 20.25 -10.26
C ILE A 105 -2.14 21.22 -11.36
N SER A 106 -3.32 21.07 -11.95
CA SER A 106 -3.80 21.96 -13.01
C SER A 106 -3.93 23.42 -12.55
N GLU A 107 -4.37 23.65 -11.31
CA GLU A 107 -4.40 25.01 -10.74
C GLU A 107 -2.99 25.61 -10.61
N TRP A 108 -2.01 24.81 -10.19
CA TRP A 108 -0.62 25.27 -10.08
C TRP A 108 0.02 25.51 -11.46
N GLU A 109 -0.24 24.66 -12.46
CA GLU A 109 0.18 24.86 -13.84
C GLU A 109 -0.34 26.19 -14.40
N THR A 110 -1.63 26.49 -14.15
CA THR A 110 -2.23 27.77 -14.54
C THR A 110 -1.52 28.95 -13.87
N LYS A 111 -1.28 28.88 -12.56
CA LYS A 111 -0.57 29.94 -11.82
C LYS A 111 0.87 30.14 -12.29
N ILE A 112 1.55 29.06 -12.66
CA ILE A 112 2.91 29.14 -13.23
C ILE A 112 2.86 29.88 -14.56
N SER A 113 1.96 29.48 -15.47
CA SER A 113 1.80 30.14 -16.77
C SER A 113 1.47 31.64 -16.62
N GLU A 114 0.56 32.01 -15.72
CA GLU A 114 0.27 33.41 -15.43
C GLU A 114 1.48 34.20 -14.92
N LYS A 115 2.33 33.56 -14.09
CA LYS A 115 3.57 34.15 -13.60
C LYS A 115 4.61 34.31 -14.71
N GLU A 116 4.73 33.33 -15.58
CA GLU A 116 5.61 33.39 -16.76
C GLU A 116 5.18 34.55 -17.64
N ASP A 117 3.91 34.65 -18.01
CA ASP A 117 3.37 35.76 -18.80
C ASP A 117 3.61 37.13 -18.16
N TYR A 118 3.43 37.21 -16.83
CA TYR A 118 3.73 38.45 -16.10
C TYR A 118 5.19 38.87 -16.23
N TYR A 119 6.11 37.93 -16.06
CA TYR A 119 7.54 38.23 -16.18
C TYR A 119 7.96 38.51 -17.61
N TYR A 120 7.44 37.82 -18.62
CA TYR A 120 7.68 38.13 -20.03
C TYR A 120 7.24 39.54 -20.36
N LYS A 121 6.05 39.96 -19.95
CA LYS A 121 5.59 41.35 -20.15
C LYS A 121 6.49 42.36 -19.47
N LYS A 122 6.97 42.05 -18.26
CA LYS A 122 7.87 42.93 -17.53
C LYS A 122 9.26 43.05 -18.22
N PHE A 123 9.81 41.94 -18.67
CA PHE A 123 11.07 41.94 -19.45
C PHE A 123 10.93 42.69 -20.76
N SER A 124 9.87 42.47 -21.51
CA SER A 124 9.62 43.21 -22.76
C SER A 124 9.47 44.72 -22.54
N SER A 125 8.81 45.12 -21.44
CA SER A 125 8.71 46.52 -21.05
C SER A 125 10.08 47.12 -20.69
N MET A 126 10.93 46.35 -20.01
CA MET A 126 12.28 46.76 -19.66
C MET A 126 13.18 46.87 -20.89
N GLU A 127 13.13 45.92 -21.82
CA GLU A 127 13.84 45.97 -23.09
C GLU A 127 13.45 47.20 -23.91
N SER A 128 12.13 47.50 -23.96
CA SER A 128 11.62 48.69 -24.66
C SER A 128 12.14 50.01 -24.00
N ALA A 129 12.21 50.04 -22.68
CA ALA A 129 12.74 51.19 -21.95
C ALA A 129 14.26 51.37 -22.20
N LEU A 130 15.02 50.25 -22.19
CA LEU A 130 16.44 50.26 -22.49
C LEU A 130 16.74 50.70 -23.90
N SER A 131 15.93 50.24 -24.87
CA SER A 131 16.04 50.68 -26.27
C SER A 131 15.81 52.20 -26.42
N LYS A 132 14.81 52.75 -25.72
CA LYS A 132 14.55 54.20 -25.67
C LYS A 132 15.74 54.97 -25.06
N LEU A 133 16.29 54.49 -23.94
CA LEU A 133 17.45 55.09 -23.28
C LEU A 133 18.67 55.07 -24.20
N ASN A 134 18.97 53.98 -24.90
CA ASN A 134 20.05 53.89 -25.86
C ASN A 134 19.86 54.89 -27.04
N SER A 135 18.63 55.03 -27.54
CA SER A 135 18.31 56.01 -28.59
C SER A 135 18.50 57.42 -28.11
N GLN A 136 18.10 57.74 -26.88
CA GLN A 136 18.34 59.05 -26.26
C GLN A 136 19.81 59.34 -26.04
N GLN A 137 20.58 58.36 -25.59
CA GLN A 137 22.04 58.48 -25.45
C GLN A 137 22.73 58.73 -26.77
N SER A 138 22.36 58.03 -27.82
CA SER A 138 22.88 58.23 -29.17
C SER A 138 22.56 59.62 -29.72
N SER A 139 21.33 60.09 -29.47
CA SER A 139 20.90 61.45 -29.85
C SER A 139 21.70 62.54 -29.13
N LEU A 140 21.94 62.39 -27.83
CA LEU A 140 22.76 63.29 -27.02
C LEU A 140 24.22 63.28 -27.50
N SER A 141 24.79 62.13 -27.76
CA SER A 141 26.17 62.00 -28.28
C SER A 141 26.33 62.75 -29.62
N ASN A 142 25.33 62.61 -30.49
CA ASN A 142 25.33 63.31 -31.80
C ASN A 142 25.13 64.83 -31.67
N TYR A 143 24.51 65.27 -30.57
CA TYR A 143 24.30 66.70 -30.34
C TYR A 143 25.55 67.41 -29.81
N PHE A 144 26.43 66.69 -29.14
CA PHE A 144 27.69 67.24 -28.54
C PHE A 144 28.92 66.92 -29.39
N SER A 145 28.77 66.30 -30.54
CA SER A 145 29.85 66.08 -31.57
C SER A 145 29.79 67.13 -32.65
#